data_c53f9e259e583b644d4e32cd640eeaee
#
_entry.id   c53f9e259e583b644d4e32cd640eeaee
#
_cell.length_a   1.000
_cell.length_b   1.000
_cell.length_c   1.000
_cell.angle_alpha   90.00
_cell.angle_beta   90.00
_cell.angle_gamma   90.00
#
_symmetry.space_group_name_H-M   'P 1'
#
loop_
_entity.id
_entity.type
_entity.pdbx_description
1 polymer ?
#
loop_
_entity_poly.entity_id
_entity_poly.type
_entity_poly.pdbx_seq_one_letter_code
_entity_poly.pdbx_strand_id
1 'polypeptide(L)'
;MTAPQLPQMSTPGGPPAGGPVFAQALFGMADGATPPPARINAVIYGNSGVGKTAMVTALPWGTERWGDKAVYVAWDAGSETLLSVQPEDRPHLVVVTPKYQIKGGPGEPQRLVMNPYKAAMHIATADWAALVPGAKTLIWDGGTRLAEQILRAVANTGATVSPSKKEKGEETRLGLGDKDDPSYLALPIIPDYGMAQHAIMQWSEFLRQQPLNVLVVCVSDYYKPEGGSLESDTVGGPATVGVKIIPKFMKDWDNVWRMSLEVDTVMVEPAEKGKPVSFQRVNKRVLRTEKEGIWDSKIRRPAGGVNTLAKYEASNNWRDFWEKFDASGLGKEQ
;
A
#
# COMPACT_ATOMS: atom_id res chain seq x y z
N MET A 1 49.59 33.99 37.78
CA MET A 1 48.27 33.64 37.23
C MET A 1 48.42 32.28 36.56
N THR A 2 47.99 31.25 37.26
CA THR A 2 48.08 29.84 36.80
C THR A 2 46.78 29.52 36.04
N ALA A 3 46.92 29.07 34.80
CA ALA A 3 45.78 28.67 33.96
C ALA A 3 45.05 27.47 34.57
N PRO A 4 43.72 27.37 34.50
CA PRO A 4 42.99 26.23 34.99
C PRO A 4 43.24 25.02 34.10
N GLN A 5 43.63 23.91 34.71
CA GLN A 5 43.72 22.60 34.05
C GLN A 5 42.33 22.09 33.76
N LEU A 6 42.07 21.79 32.47
CA LEU A 6 40.85 21.06 32.04
C LEU A 6 40.86 19.64 32.63
N PRO A 7 39.74 19.13 33.07
CA PRO A 7 39.64 17.75 33.54
C PRO A 7 39.95 16.78 32.39
N GLN A 8 40.89 15.85 32.63
CA GLN A 8 41.15 14.75 31.70
C GLN A 8 39.88 13.90 31.59
N MET A 9 39.27 13.90 30.41
CA MET A 9 38.24 12.93 30.07
C MET A 9 38.88 11.54 30.08
N SER A 10 38.45 10.68 31.00
CA SER A 10 38.75 9.26 30.98
C SER A 10 38.25 8.70 29.65
N THR A 11 39.16 8.11 28.87
CA THR A 11 38.83 7.31 27.70
C THR A 11 37.78 6.29 28.07
N PRO A 12 36.64 6.23 27.37
CA PRO A 12 35.66 5.17 27.61
C PRO A 12 36.39 3.84 27.39
N GLY A 13 36.24 2.91 28.33
CA GLY A 13 36.78 1.55 28.21
C GLY A 13 36.42 0.97 26.85
N GLY A 14 37.37 0.23 26.26
CA GLY A 14 37.20 -0.40 24.96
C GLY A 14 35.91 -1.21 24.87
N PRO A 15 35.39 -1.43 23.67
CA PRO A 15 34.13 -2.10 23.49
C PRO A 15 34.13 -3.44 24.21
N PRO A 16 33.04 -3.80 24.91
CA PRO A 16 32.96 -5.08 25.59
C PRO A 16 33.14 -6.20 24.56
N ALA A 17 33.86 -7.25 24.99
CA ALA A 17 34.16 -8.44 24.19
C ALA A 17 32.91 -9.28 23.88
N GLY A 18 31.92 -8.69 23.24
CA GLY A 18 30.61 -9.25 22.88
C GLY A 18 30.17 -8.82 21.48
N GLY A 19 31.11 -8.68 20.54
CA GLY A 19 30.87 -8.16 19.21
C GLY A 19 29.66 -8.76 18.48
N PRO A 20 29.40 -10.08 18.46
CA PRO A 20 28.27 -10.65 17.75
C PRO A 20 26.91 -10.22 18.32
N VAL A 21 26.78 -10.25 19.65
CA VAL A 21 25.49 -9.93 20.32
C VAL A 21 25.11 -8.45 20.15
N PHE A 22 26.12 -7.57 20.20
CA PHE A 22 25.90 -6.14 20.03
C PHE A 22 25.54 -5.79 18.56
N ALA A 23 26.18 -6.44 17.59
CA ALA A 23 25.86 -6.31 16.18
C ALA A 23 24.45 -6.81 15.87
N GLN A 24 24.03 -7.95 16.45
CA GLN A 24 22.68 -8.47 16.33
C GLN A 24 21.62 -7.51 16.87
N ALA A 25 21.87 -6.90 18.04
CA ALA A 25 20.91 -5.95 18.64
C ALA A 25 20.77 -4.65 17.82
N LEU A 26 21.86 -4.15 17.23
CA LEU A 26 21.85 -2.90 16.45
C LEU A 26 21.53 -3.08 14.96
N PHE A 27 21.93 -4.20 14.37
CA PHE A 27 21.85 -4.39 12.93
C PHE A 27 20.90 -5.54 12.52
N GLY A 28 20.26 -6.20 13.47
CA GLY A 28 19.36 -7.33 13.19
C GLY A 28 20.07 -8.53 12.55
N MET A 29 21.40 -8.68 12.76
CA MET A 29 22.16 -9.81 12.24
C MET A 29 21.85 -11.07 13.06
N ALA A 30 21.42 -12.13 12.39
CA ALA A 30 21.22 -13.44 13.01
C ALA A 30 22.49 -14.29 12.84
N ASP A 31 22.95 -14.92 13.94
CA ASP A 31 24.08 -15.85 13.91
C ASP A 31 23.72 -17.09 13.09
N GLY A 32 24.31 -17.23 11.90
CA GLY A 32 24.28 -18.48 11.12
C GLY A 32 22.91 -19.11 10.82
N ALA A 33 21.84 -18.42 11.22
CA ALA A 33 20.48 -18.87 10.94
C ALA A 33 20.19 -18.75 9.45
N THR A 34 19.48 -19.71 8.90
CA THR A 34 18.90 -19.59 7.58
C THR A 34 18.13 -18.26 7.51
N PRO A 35 18.41 -17.38 6.55
CA PRO A 35 17.68 -16.13 6.45
C PRO A 35 16.18 -16.44 6.39
N PRO A 36 15.35 -15.68 7.11
CA PRO A 36 13.90 -15.89 7.05
C PRO A 36 13.46 -15.84 5.59
N PRO A 37 12.41 -16.57 5.21
CA PRO A 37 11.92 -16.56 3.85
C PRO A 37 11.67 -15.11 3.42
N ALA A 38 12.14 -14.74 2.24
CA ALA A 38 12.06 -13.37 1.75
C ALA A 38 10.61 -12.91 1.77
N ARG A 39 10.37 -11.79 2.46
CA ARG A 39 9.05 -11.17 2.58
C ARG A 39 8.64 -10.54 1.26
N ILE A 40 7.36 -10.49 1.01
CA ILE A 40 6.80 -9.85 -0.17
C ILE A 40 6.23 -8.50 0.25
N ASN A 41 6.77 -7.43 -0.33
CA ASN A 41 6.20 -6.09 -0.25
C ASN A 41 5.67 -5.73 -1.62
N ALA A 42 4.34 -5.72 -1.79
CA ALA A 42 3.71 -5.50 -3.08
C ALA A 42 2.60 -4.45 -3.02
N VAL A 43 2.53 -3.62 -4.07
CA VAL A 43 1.37 -2.77 -4.37
C VAL A 43 0.66 -3.36 -5.58
N ILE A 44 -0.62 -3.65 -5.42
CA ILE A 44 -1.50 -4.11 -6.48
C ILE A 44 -2.46 -2.97 -6.83
N TYR A 45 -2.42 -2.50 -8.06
CA TYR A 45 -3.26 -1.40 -8.47
C TYR A 45 -4.04 -1.70 -9.76
N GLY A 46 -5.11 -0.97 -9.97
CA GLY A 46 -5.99 -1.15 -11.14
C GLY A 46 -7.33 -0.49 -10.90
N ASN A 47 -8.18 -0.45 -11.91
CA ASN A 47 -9.50 0.15 -11.80
C ASN A 47 -10.36 -0.54 -10.72
N SER A 48 -11.42 0.12 -10.28
CA SER A 48 -12.39 -0.49 -9.38
C SER A 48 -13.04 -1.71 -10.03
N GLY A 49 -13.36 -2.74 -9.25
CA GLY A 49 -14.07 -3.94 -9.73
C GLY A 49 -13.23 -4.96 -10.51
N VAL A 50 -11.93 -4.73 -10.74
CA VAL A 50 -11.09 -5.68 -11.50
C VAL A 50 -10.71 -6.95 -10.71
N GLY A 51 -11.03 -7.03 -9.41
CA GLY A 51 -10.79 -8.22 -8.59
C GLY A 51 -9.55 -8.19 -7.72
N LYS A 52 -8.99 -7.00 -7.43
CA LYS A 52 -7.80 -6.84 -6.57
C LYS A 52 -7.95 -7.48 -5.20
N THR A 53 -9.07 -7.21 -4.51
CA THR A 53 -9.35 -7.79 -3.20
C THR A 53 -9.42 -9.32 -3.26
N ALA A 54 -10.11 -9.88 -4.26
CA ALA A 54 -10.17 -11.34 -4.45
C ALA A 54 -8.77 -11.95 -4.66
N MET A 55 -7.87 -11.25 -5.34
CA MET A 55 -6.49 -11.71 -5.53
C MET A 55 -5.71 -11.73 -4.21
N VAL A 56 -5.72 -10.63 -3.45
CA VAL A 56 -4.90 -10.53 -2.23
C VAL A 56 -5.42 -11.37 -1.07
N THR A 57 -6.64 -11.87 -1.17
CA THR A 57 -7.24 -12.75 -0.17
C THR A 57 -7.19 -14.23 -0.53
N ALA A 58 -6.90 -14.60 -1.78
CA ALA A 58 -6.78 -15.99 -2.23
C ALA A 58 -5.34 -16.52 -2.06
N LEU A 59 -4.77 -16.37 -0.86
CA LEU A 59 -3.40 -16.80 -0.55
C LEU A 59 -3.32 -18.33 -0.36
N PRO A 60 -2.14 -18.96 -0.58
CA PRO A 60 -1.92 -20.38 -0.25
C PRO A 60 -1.74 -20.55 1.27
N TRP A 61 -2.87 -20.58 1.98
CA TRP A 61 -2.91 -20.68 3.43
C TRP A 61 -2.21 -21.92 3.96
N GLY A 62 -1.67 -21.85 5.19
CA GLY A 62 -0.96 -22.96 5.83
C GLY A 62 0.48 -23.13 5.34
N THR A 63 0.94 -22.35 4.40
CA THR A 63 2.34 -22.44 3.94
C THR A 63 3.27 -21.61 4.83
N GLU A 64 4.58 -21.93 4.78
CA GLU A 64 5.58 -21.21 5.56
C GLU A 64 5.58 -19.72 5.26
N ARG A 65 5.40 -19.32 4.01
CA ARG A 65 5.41 -17.91 3.57
C ARG A 65 4.16 -17.16 3.98
N TRP A 66 2.98 -17.72 3.73
CA TRP A 66 1.71 -17.01 3.85
C TRP A 66 1.05 -17.16 5.22
N GLY A 67 1.39 -18.24 5.96
CA GLY A 67 0.82 -18.54 7.27
C GLY A 67 -0.63 -18.99 7.22
N ASP A 68 -1.20 -19.19 8.40
CA ASP A 68 -2.60 -19.61 8.55
C ASP A 68 -3.56 -18.44 8.57
N LYS A 69 -3.05 -17.23 8.81
CA LYS A 69 -3.86 -16.02 8.93
C LYS A 69 -3.19 -14.82 8.28
N ALA A 70 -4.02 -13.90 7.81
CA ALA A 70 -3.62 -12.56 7.43
C ALA A 70 -4.41 -11.51 8.20
N VAL A 71 -3.76 -10.40 8.53
CA VAL A 71 -4.41 -9.19 9.01
C VAL A 71 -4.93 -8.42 7.80
N TYR A 72 -6.24 -8.28 7.70
CA TYR A 72 -6.89 -7.56 6.59
C TYR A 72 -7.39 -6.21 7.09
N VAL A 73 -6.73 -5.14 6.68
CA VAL A 73 -7.11 -3.76 7.00
C VAL A 73 -8.10 -3.28 5.94
N ALA A 74 -9.38 -3.25 6.30
CA ALA A 74 -10.45 -2.72 5.46
C ALA A 74 -10.47 -1.19 5.58
N TRP A 75 -9.65 -0.49 4.80
CA TRP A 75 -9.59 0.96 4.80
C TRP A 75 -10.64 1.59 3.89
N ASP A 76 -10.97 0.92 2.79
CA ASP A 76 -12.09 1.32 1.94
C ASP A 76 -13.42 1.01 2.63
N ALA A 77 -14.38 1.92 2.53
CA ALA A 77 -15.61 1.84 3.29
C ALA A 77 -16.46 0.65 2.85
N GLY A 78 -16.30 -0.47 3.52
CA GLY A 78 -17.33 -1.47 3.41
C GLY A 78 -16.89 -2.89 3.64
N SER A 79 -17.57 -3.51 4.62
CA SER A 79 -17.77 -4.97 4.67
C SER A 79 -18.20 -5.58 3.32
N GLU A 80 -18.68 -4.78 2.38
CA GLU A 80 -19.06 -5.19 1.02
C GLU A 80 -17.86 -5.75 0.23
N THR A 81 -16.66 -5.20 0.44
CA THR A 81 -15.46 -5.73 -0.21
C THR A 81 -15.17 -7.17 0.23
N LEU A 82 -15.51 -7.51 1.49
CA LEU A 82 -15.39 -8.87 2.01
C LEU A 82 -16.38 -9.86 1.38
N LEU A 83 -17.45 -9.38 0.76
CA LEU A 83 -18.36 -10.24 0.00
C LEU A 83 -17.70 -10.84 -1.23
N SER A 84 -16.67 -10.18 -1.77
CA SER A 84 -15.87 -10.69 -2.90
C SER A 84 -14.84 -11.74 -2.50
N VAL A 85 -14.59 -11.91 -1.19
CA VAL A 85 -13.69 -12.95 -0.66
C VAL A 85 -14.39 -14.30 -0.72
N GLN A 86 -13.70 -15.30 -1.25
CA GLN A 86 -14.22 -16.65 -1.30
C GLN A 86 -14.54 -17.17 0.12
N PRO A 87 -15.63 -17.91 0.32
CA PRO A 87 -16.03 -18.40 1.64
C PRO A 87 -14.94 -19.17 2.39
N GLU A 88 -14.15 -19.95 1.66
CA GLU A 88 -13.03 -20.73 2.20
C GLU A 88 -11.85 -19.88 2.68
N ASP A 89 -11.66 -18.67 2.14
CA ASP A 89 -10.57 -17.77 2.53
C ASP A 89 -10.93 -16.90 3.75
N ARG A 90 -12.22 -16.67 4.01
CA ARG A 90 -12.69 -15.80 5.09
C ARG A 90 -12.21 -16.18 6.49
N PRO A 91 -12.15 -17.46 6.88
CA PRO A 91 -11.68 -17.88 8.21
C PRO A 91 -10.21 -17.52 8.47
N HIS A 92 -9.43 -17.30 7.42
CA HIS A 92 -8.02 -16.91 7.49
C HIS A 92 -7.80 -15.42 7.66
N LEU A 93 -8.84 -14.59 7.54
CA LEU A 93 -8.74 -13.13 7.61
C LEU A 93 -9.12 -12.61 9.00
N VAL A 94 -8.21 -11.91 9.65
CA VAL A 94 -8.50 -11.09 10.83
C VAL A 94 -8.75 -9.65 10.36
N VAL A 95 -10.02 -9.27 10.33
CA VAL A 95 -10.44 -7.98 9.75
C VAL A 95 -10.25 -6.85 10.75
N VAL A 96 -9.50 -5.85 10.36
CA VAL A 96 -9.29 -4.60 11.09
C VAL A 96 -9.99 -3.49 10.34
N THR A 97 -11.03 -2.93 10.94
CA THR A 97 -11.70 -1.75 10.40
C THR A 97 -11.29 -0.53 11.22
N PRO A 98 -10.61 0.45 10.61
CA PRO A 98 -10.26 1.68 11.30
C PRO A 98 -11.52 2.39 11.77
N LYS A 99 -11.71 2.53 13.07
CA LYS A 99 -12.84 3.29 13.61
C LYS A 99 -12.41 4.74 13.80
N TYR A 100 -12.97 5.62 13.00
CA TYR A 100 -12.93 7.05 13.28
C TYR A 100 -13.91 7.31 14.40
N GLN A 101 -13.41 7.64 15.59
CA GLN A 101 -14.30 8.08 16.65
C GLN A 101 -14.68 9.53 16.39
N ILE A 102 -15.93 9.74 16.02
CA ILE A 102 -16.55 11.05 16.03
C ILE A 102 -17.06 11.24 17.44
N LYS A 103 -16.47 12.17 18.21
CA LYS A 103 -17.01 12.61 19.50
C LYS A 103 -17.82 13.87 19.29
N GLY A 104 -19.05 13.85 19.72
CA GLY A 104 -19.99 14.95 19.79
C GLY A 104 -21.34 14.39 20.21
N GLY A 105 -21.89 14.92 21.30
CA GLY A 105 -23.27 14.64 21.72
C GLY A 105 -24.29 15.36 20.82
N PRO A 106 -25.61 15.09 20.99
CA PRO A 106 -26.63 15.86 20.32
C PRO A 106 -26.46 17.38 20.64
N GLY A 107 -26.15 18.17 19.61
CA GLY A 107 -25.94 19.62 19.76
C GLY A 107 -24.49 20.06 19.97
N GLU A 108 -23.53 19.11 20.08
CA GLU A 108 -22.10 19.44 20.11
C GLU A 108 -21.45 19.23 18.73
N PRO A 109 -20.46 20.07 18.33
CA PRO A 109 -19.76 19.87 17.06
C PRO A 109 -19.04 18.52 17.10
N GLN A 110 -19.32 17.70 16.10
CA GLN A 110 -18.66 16.40 15.92
C GLN A 110 -17.18 16.63 15.63
N ARG A 111 -16.31 16.21 16.52
CA ARG A 111 -14.86 16.27 16.34
C ARG A 111 -14.32 14.90 15.96
N LEU A 112 -13.58 14.84 14.87
CA LEU A 112 -12.81 13.65 14.52
C LEU A 112 -11.73 13.43 15.59
N VAL A 113 -11.90 12.41 16.43
CA VAL A 113 -10.98 12.15 17.57
C VAL A 113 -9.69 11.52 17.11
N MET A 114 -9.72 10.77 15.99
CA MET A 114 -8.54 10.14 15.42
C MET A 114 -8.33 10.62 14.00
N ASN A 115 -7.20 11.30 13.77
CA ASN A 115 -6.75 11.67 12.44
C ASN A 115 -6.46 10.38 11.63
N PRO A 116 -6.89 10.28 10.35
CA PRO A 116 -6.62 9.14 9.49
C PRO A 116 -5.14 8.73 9.44
N TYR A 117 -4.24 9.69 9.42
CA TYR A 117 -2.81 9.44 9.47
C TYR A 117 -2.38 8.75 10.77
N LYS A 118 -2.85 9.23 11.94
CA LYS A 118 -2.53 8.57 13.21
C LYS A 118 -3.07 7.14 13.27
N ALA A 119 -4.30 6.91 12.81
CA ALA A 119 -4.87 5.56 12.74
C ALA A 119 -4.04 4.66 11.81
N ALA A 120 -3.65 5.15 10.65
CA ALA A 120 -2.80 4.42 9.72
C ALA A 120 -1.44 4.09 10.31
N MET A 121 -0.81 5.03 11.02
CA MET A 121 0.47 4.82 11.68
C MET A 121 0.37 3.79 12.81
N HIS A 122 -0.67 3.84 13.65
CA HIS A 122 -0.88 2.82 14.69
C HIS A 122 -1.00 1.42 14.10
N ILE A 123 -1.73 1.27 12.98
CA ILE A 123 -1.87 -0.01 12.30
C ILE A 123 -0.54 -0.42 11.64
N ALA A 124 0.17 0.52 10.99
CA ALA A 124 1.42 0.25 10.29
C ALA A 124 2.59 -0.09 11.23
N THR A 125 2.52 0.31 12.50
CA THR A 125 3.58 0.07 13.50
C THR A 125 3.19 -0.98 14.55
N ALA A 126 1.98 -1.54 14.50
CA ALA A 126 1.55 -2.55 15.45
C ALA A 126 2.34 -3.86 15.28
N ASP A 127 2.61 -4.55 16.39
CA ASP A 127 3.19 -5.89 16.37
C ASP A 127 2.09 -6.93 16.06
N TRP A 128 1.80 -7.07 14.78
CA TRP A 128 0.76 -7.99 14.31
C TRP A 128 1.10 -9.46 14.54
N ALA A 129 2.38 -9.81 14.58
CA ALA A 129 2.80 -11.17 14.88
C ALA A 129 2.43 -11.57 16.31
N ALA A 130 2.54 -10.64 17.26
CA ALA A 130 2.11 -10.85 18.64
C ALA A 130 0.59 -10.75 18.80
N LEU A 131 -0.07 -9.80 18.12
CA LEU A 131 -1.51 -9.56 18.25
C LEU A 131 -2.36 -10.64 17.57
N VAL A 132 -1.87 -11.21 16.49
CA VAL A 132 -2.56 -12.24 15.69
C VAL A 132 -1.63 -13.42 15.46
N PRO A 133 -1.55 -14.37 16.40
CA PRO A 133 -0.70 -15.55 16.27
C PRO A 133 -0.99 -16.31 14.96
N GLY A 134 0.06 -16.66 14.24
CA GLY A 134 -0.03 -17.32 12.92
C GLY A 134 -0.19 -16.36 11.73
N ALA A 135 -0.33 -15.06 11.95
CA ALA A 135 -0.33 -14.09 10.86
C ALA A 135 1.09 -13.92 10.30
N LYS A 136 1.21 -14.07 8.98
CA LYS A 136 2.43 -13.79 8.21
C LYS A 136 2.20 -12.78 7.09
N THR A 137 0.98 -12.26 6.99
CA THR A 137 0.61 -11.34 5.92
C THR A 137 -0.25 -10.20 6.49
N LEU A 138 0.06 -8.98 6.07
CA LEU A 138 -0.71 -7.77 6.28
C LEU A 138 -1.25 -7.31 4.92
N ILE A 139 -2.56 -7.33 4.77
CA ILE A 139 -3.27 -6.86 3.58
C ILE A 139 -3.86 -5.49 3.90
N TRP A 140 -3.50 -4.47 3.14
CA TRP A 140 -4.09 -3.13 3.27
C TRP A 140 -4.97 -2.84 2.05
N ASP A 141 -6.26 -2.99 2.22
CA ASP A 141 -7.24 -2.70 1.16
C ASP A 141 -7.77 -1.28 1.29
N GLY A 142 -7.48 -0.44 0.30
CA GLY A 142 -7.85 0.97 0.26
C GLY A 142 -6.70 1.97 0.47
N GLY A 143 -5.52 1.70 -0.06
CA GLY A 143 -4.39 2.65 0.00
C GLY A 143 -4.71 4.01 -0.63
N THR A 144 -5.45 4.03 -1.73
CA THR A 144 -5.94 5.27 -2.36
C THR A 144 -6.88 6.04 -1.43
N ARG A 145 -7.82 5.33 -0.78
CA ARG A 145 -8.76 5.95 0.15
C ARG A 145 -8.08 6.56 1.37
N LEU A 146 -7.08 5.87 1.91
CA LEU A 146 -6.23 6.44 2.96
C LEU A 146 -5.58 7.74 2.51
N ALA A 147 -4.99 7.75 1.31
CA ALA A 147 -4.32 8.92 0.75
C ALA A 147 -5.27 10.13 0.65
N GLU A 148 -6.47 9.94 0.12
CA GLU A 148 -7.52 10.96 0.05
C GLU A 148 -7.92 11.48 1.43
N GLN A 149 -8.08 10.59 2.40
CA GLN A 149 -8.48 10.98 3.75
C GLN A 149 -7.39 11.74 4.50
N ILE A 150 -6.12 11.38 4.28
CA ILE A 150 -4.99 12.14 4.83
C ILE A 150 -4.97 13.54 4.24
N LEU A 151 -5.14 13.69 2.92
CA LEU A 151 -5.18 15.00 2.27
C LEU A 151 -6.31 15.87 2.84
N ARG A 152 -7.51 15.32 2.99
CA ARG A 152 -8.64 16.02 3.60
C ARG A 152 -8.36 16.42 5.04
N ALA A 153 -7.76 15.54 5.84
CA ALA A 153 -7.41 15.84 7.22
C ALA A 153 -6.38 16.98 7.31
N VAL A 154 -5.36 16.98 6.44
CA VAL A 154 -4.36 18.05 6.35
C VAL A 154 -5.03 19.36 5.96
N ALA A 155 -5.89 19.36 4.94
CA ALA A 155 -6.61 20.55 4.50
C ALA A 155 -7.48 21.14 5.62
N ASN A 156 -8.23 20.30 6.34
CA ASN A 156 -9.12 20.74 7.42
C ASN A 156 -8.37 21.28 8.64
N THR A 157 -7.14 20.82 8.92
CA THR A 157 -6.36 21.34 10.06
C THR A 157 -5.83 22.74 9.82
N GLY A 158 -5.76 23.21 8.58
CA GLY A 158 -5.16 24.49 8.22
C GLY A 158 -3.67 24.61 8.58
N ALA A 159 -3.00 23.48 8.87
CA ALA A 159 -1.63 23.45 9.39
C ALA A 159 -0.60 24.02 8.41
N THR A 160 -0.92 24.06 7.13
CA THR A 160 -0.03 24.52 6.05
C THR A 160 -0.10 26.01 5.78
N VAL A 161 -1.00 26.75 6.45
CA VAL A 161 -1.12 28.20 6.29
C VAL A 161 -0.01 28.89 7.08
N SER A 162 0.82 29.68 6.39
CA SER A 162 1.88 30.46 7.05
C SER A 162 1.31 31.45 8.06
N PRO A 163 1.88 31.55 9.28
CA PRO A 163 1.44 32.54 10.28
C PRO A 163 1.43 33.97 9.75
N SER A 164 2.45 34.34 8.95
CA SER A 164 2.56 35.68 8.35
C SER A 164 1.44 36.03 7.37
N LYS A 165 0.84 35.01 6.74
CA LYS A 165 -0.31 35.19 5.86
C LYS A 165 -1.63 35.24 6.63
N LYS A 166 -1.73 34.51 7.75
CA LYS A 166 -2.88 34.58 8.67
C LYS A 166 -3.03 36.01 9.26
N GLU A 167 -1.92 36.62 9.66
CA GLU A 167 -1.91 37.98 10.21
C GLU A 167 -2.34 39.04 9.20
N LYS A 168 -2.12 38.78 7.90
CA LYS A 168 -2.53 39.70 6.83
C LYS A 168 -3.99 39.57 6.39
N GLY A 169 -4.77 38.70 6.99
CA GLY A 169 -6.18 38.46 6.65
C GLY A 169 -6.43 37.88 5.25
N GLU A 170 -5.38 37.44 4.54
CA GLU A 170 -5.44 37.10 3.12
C GLU A 170 -5.82 35.62 2.83
N GLU A 171 -5.98 34.78 3.85
CA GLU A 171 -6.28 33.38 3.59
C GLU A 171 -7.51 32.88 4.34
N THR A 172 -8.65 33.25 3.81
CA THR A 172 -9.84 32.44 4.00
C THR A 172 -9.72 31.23 3.09
N ARG A 173 -9.42 30.04 3.65
CA ARG A 173 -9.50 28.80 2.85
C ARG A 173 -10.88 28.70 2.24
N LEU A 174 -10.92 28.51 0.93
CA LEU A 174 -12.16 28.17 0.26
C LEU A 174 -12.59 26.76 0.72
N GLY A 175 -13.87 26.59 0.95
CA GLY A 175 -14.44 25.30 1.35
C GLY A 175 -15.90 25.21 0.96
N LEU A 176 -16.46 24.03 1.11
CA LEU A 176 -17.87 23.75 0.94
C LEU A 176 -18.55 23.78 2.30
N GLY A 177 -19.64 24.55 2.42
CA GLY A 177 -20.39 24.73 3.66
C GLY A 177 -19.98 25.95 4.49
N ASP A 178 -20.59 26.12 5.64
CA ASP A 178 -20.24 27.13 6.63
C ASP A 178 -19.02 26.68 7.42
N LYS A 179 -18.06 27.58 7.71
CA LYS A 179 -16.83 27.26 8.45
C LYS A 179 -17.09 26.76 9.86
N ASP A 180 -18.18 27.17 10.44
CA ASP A 180 -18.59 26.76 11.80
C ASP A 180 -19.37 25.44 11.79
N ASP A 181 -19.72 24.93 10.61
CA ASP A 181 -20.40 23.65 10.44
C ASP A 181 -19.40 22.48 10.48
N PRO A 182 -19.68 21.42 11.28
CA PRO A 182 -18.86 20.20 11.30
C PRO A 182 -18.68 19.50 9.94
N SER A 183 -19.62 19.75 9.01
CA SER A 183 -19.55 19.24 7.63
C SER A 183 -18.67 20.08 6.70
N TYR A 184 -18.10 21.19 7.20
CA TYR A 184 -17.21 22.04 6.40
C TYR A 184 -16.05 21.25 5.81
N LEU A 185 -15.91 21.31 4.48
CA LEU A 185 -14.84 20.67 3.74
C LEU A 185 -13.92 21.73 3.14
N ALA A 186 -12.76 21.92 3.76
CA ALA A 186 -11.72 22.78 3.20
C ALA A 186 -11.18 22.23 1.88
N LEU A 187 -11.04 23.08 0.88
CA LEU A 187 -10.38 22.70 -0.37
C LEU A 187 -8.86 22.64 -0.13
N PRO A 188 -8.19 21.56 -0.55
CA PRO A 188 -6.75 21.46 -0.42
C PRO A 188 -6.02 22.51 -1.25
N ILE A 189 -4.98 23.11 -0.68
CA ILE A 189 -4.05 24.00 -1.37
C ILE A 189 -2.72 23.28 -1.65
N ILE A 190 -1.86 23.83 -2.50
CA ILE A 190 -0.59 23.18 -2.91
C ILE A 190 0.26 22.68 -1.72
N PRO A 191 0.47 23.46 -0.62
CA PRO A 191 1.20 22.97 0.54
C PRO A 191 0.57 21.75 1.22
N ASP A 192 -0.75 21.59 1.19
CA ASP A 192 -1.44 20.45 1.78
C ASP A 192 -1.05 19.13 1.09
N TYR A 193 -0.89 19.19 -0.24
CA TYR A 193 -0.42 18.03 -1.01
C TYR A 193 0.98 17.61 -0.58
N GLY A 194 1.89 18.57 -0.34
CA GLY A 194 3.25 18.27 0.14
C GLY A 194 3.25 17.54 1.48
N MET A 195 2.46 18.01 2.45
CA MET A 195 2.33 17.36 3.75
C MET A 195 1.68 15.99 3.66
N ALA A 196 0.61 15.86 2.89
CA ALA A 196 -0.08 14.59 2.71
C ALA A 196 0.81 13.57 1.98
N GLN A 197 1.59 13.99 0.98
CA GLN A 197 2.58 13.15 0.31
C GLN A 197 3.65 12.64 1.27
N HIS A 198 4.19 13.51 2.14
CA HIS A 198 5.15 13.11 3.16
C HIS A 198 4.56 12.06 4.11
N ALA A 199 3.32 12.28 4.57
CA ALA A 199 2.62 11.34 5.45
C ALA A 199 2.41 9.96 4.79
N ILE A 200 2.05 9.91 3.51
CA ILE A 200 1.88 8.66 2.77
C ILE A 200 3.21 7.94 2.56
N MET A 201 4.29 8.66 2.26
CA MET A 201 5.61 8.05 2.13
C MET A 201 6.09 7.46 3.45
N GLN A 202 5.87 8.16 4.56
CA GLN A 202 6.22 7.68 5.90
C GLN A 202 5.39 6.43 6.28
N TRP A 203 4.08 6.45 6.04
CA TRP A 203 3.23 5.29 6.24
C TRP A 203 3.71 4.08 5.42
N SER A 204 4.03 4.28 4.14
CA SER A 204 4.56 3.25 3.25
C SER A 204 5.88 2.67 3.78
N GLU A 205 6.77 3.50 4.31
CA GLU A 205 8.03 3.08 4.90
C GLU A 205 7.81 2.16 6.11
N PHE A 206 6.95 2.55 7.05
CA PHE A 206 6.64 1.73 8.22
C PHE A 206 5.97 0.40 7.85
N LEU A 207 5.07 0.39 6.86
CA LEU A 207 4.49 -0.85 6.37
C LEU A 207 5.55 -1.82 5.85
N ARG A 208 6.49 -1.33 5.06
CA ARG A 208 7.57 -2.16 4.49
C ARG A 208 8.55 -2.68 5.55
N GLN A 209 8.62 -2.03 6.72
CA GLN A 209 9.43 -2.49 7.85
C GLN A 209 8.75 -3.61 8.65
N GLN A 210 7.47 -3.87 8.45
CA GLN A 210 6.75 -4.95 9.15
C GLN A 210 7.44 -6.31 8.90
N PRO A 211 7.55 -7.18 9.92
CA PRO A 211 8.11 -8.52 9.77
C PRO A 211 7.17 -9.50 9.04
N LEU A 212 6.22 -9.00 8.26
CA LEU A 212 5.18 -9.72 7.54
C LEU A 212 5.29 -9.47 6.04
N ASN A 213 4.68 -10.33 5.22
CA ASN A 213 4.35 -9.96 3.85
C ASN A 213 3.38 -8.77 3.87
N VAL A 214 3.57 -7.79 3.01
CA VAL A 214 2.71 -6.61 2.94
C VAL A 214 2.13 -6.48 1.53
N LEU A 215 0.81 -6.52 1.44
CA LEU A 215 0.06 -6.36 0.20
C LEU A 215 -0.82 -5.12 0.30
N VAL A 216 -0.58 -4.10 -0.52
CA VAL A 216 -1.37 -2.87 -0.55
C VAL A 216 -2.19 -2.80 -1.83
N VAL A 217 -3.49 -2.56 -1.68
CA VAL A 217 -4.42 -2.42 -2.80
C VAL A 217 -4.73 -0.95 -3.04
N CYS A 218 -4.55 -0.51 -4.30
CA CYS A 218 -4.81 0.86 -4.74
C CYS A 218 -5.68 0.89 -6.00
N VAL A 219 -6.31 2.03 -6.26
CA VAL A 219 -6.91 2.35 -7.56
C VAL A 219 -5.81 2.81 -8.51
N SER A 220 -6.00 2.69 -9.82
CA SER A 220 -5.08 3.20 -10.83
C SER A 220 -5.26 4.69 -11.07
N ASP A 221 -4.15 5.39 -11.33
CA ASP A 221 -4.11 6.77 -11.79
C ASP A 221 -2.92 6.94 -12.75
N TYR A 222 -2.80 8.10 -13.38
CA TYR A 222 -1.69 8.38 -14.28
C TYR A 222 -1.13 9.78 -14.05
N TYR A 223 0.16 9.93 -14.29
CA TYR A 223 0.90 11.17 -14.21
C TYR A 223 1.46 11.54 -15.58
N LYS A 224 1.17 12.75 -16.04
CA LYS A 224 1.79 13.37 -17.21
C LYS A 224 2.70 14.51 -16.73
N PRO A 225 4.02 14.44 -16.97
CA PRO A 225 4.93 15.51 -16.60
C PRO A 225 4.55 16.85 -17.28
N GLU A 226 4.74 17.96 -16.56
CA GLU A 226 4.57 19.29 -17.13
C GLU A 226 5.58 19.51 -18.25
N GLY A 227 5.10 19.90 -19.44
CA GLY A 227 5.94 20.05 -20.64
C GLY A 227 6.15 18.77 -21.45
N GLY A 228 5.69 17.62 -20.99
CA GLY A 228 5.65 16.39 -21.76
C GLY A 228 4.68 16.52 -22.93
N SER A 229 5.21 16.52 -24.15
CA SER A 229 4.40 16.65 -25.37
C SER A 229 3.88 15.31 -25.90
N LEU A 230 4.48 14.20 -25.45
CA LEU A 230 4.20 12.86 -25.96
C LEU A 230 3.45 12.02 -24.94
N GLU A 231 2.59 11.12 -25.41
CA GLU A 231 1.97 10.08 -24.58
C GLU A 231 3.01 9.19 -23.90
N SER A 232 4.20 9.06 -24.52
CA SER A 232 5.35 8.33 -23.99
C SER A 232 5.85 8.84 -22.61
N ASP A 233 5.59 10.10 -22.27
CA ASP A 233 6.01 10.68 -21.00
C ASP A 233 5.03 10.41 -19.88
N THR A 234 3.85 9.90 -20.18
CA THR A 234 2.83 9.58 -19.20
C THR A 234 3.21 8.31 -18.44
N VAL A 235 3.11 8.36 -17.11
CA VAL A 235 3.35 7.21 -16.22
C VAL A 235 2.07 6.88 -15.48
N GLY A 236 1.59 5.65 -15.63
CA GLY A 236 0.46 5.12 -14.89
C GLY A 236 0.91 4.29 -13.68
N GLY A 237 0.17 4.38 -12.59
CA GLY A 237 0.49 3.67 -11.35
C GLY A 237 -0.63 3.72 -10.32
N PRO A 238 -0.33 3.37 -9.06
CA PRO A 238 -1.29 3.45 -7.96
C PRO A 238 -1.67 4.89 -7.66
N ALA A 239 -2.97 5.16 -7.56
CA ALA A 239 -3.49 6.45 -7.13
C ALA A 239 -3.13 6.74 -5.67
N THR A 240 -2.50 7.88 -5.45
CA THR A 240 -2.04 8.38 -4.17
C THR A 240 -2.40 9.88 -4.02
N VAL A 241 -1.72 10.61 -3.14
CA VAL A 241 -1.95 12.04 -2.97
C VAL A 241 -1.23 12.83 -4.06
N GLY A 242 -1.97 13.18 -5.12
CA GLY A 242 -1.45 13.90 -6.28
C GLY A 242 -0.54 13.03 -7.15
N VAL A 243 -0.64 13.25 -8.43
CA VAL A 243 -0.02 12.38 -9.46
C VAL A 243 1.51 12.42 -9.46
N LYS A 244 2.14 13.52 -9.01
CA LYS A 244 3.61 13.68 -9.00
C LYS A 244 4.33 12.72 -8.05
N ILE A 245 3.64 12.15 -7.05
CA ILE A 245 4.23 11.19 -6.11
C ILE A 245 4.26 9.76 -6.65
N ILE A 246 3.44 9.43 -7.67
CA ILE A 246 3.29 8.07 -8.19
C ILE A 246 4.63 7.39 -8.47
N PRO A 247 5.56 7.97 -9.25
CA PRO A 247 6.84 7.31 -9.52
C PRO A 247 7.69 7.10 -8.27
N LYS A 248 7.67 8.07 -7.34
CA LYS A 248 8.41 8.00 -6.08
C LYS A 248 7.84 6.91 -5.17
N PHE A 249 6.52 6.85 -5.05
CA PHE A 249 5.84 5.83 -4.26
C PHE A 249 6.13 4.41 -4.80
N MET A 250 6.02 4.22 -6.12
CA MET A 250 6.31 2.93 -6.74
C MET A 250 7.76 2.51 -6.60
N LYS A 251 8.71 3.47 -6.62
CA LYS A 251 10.14 3.18 -6.50
C LYS A 251 10.47 2.46 -5.19
N ASP A 252 9.78 2.78 -4.12
CA ASP A 252 10.07 2.28 -2.79
C ASP A 252 9.56 0.84 -2.54
N TRP A 253 8.64 0.33 -3.36
CA TRP A 253 8.11 -1.03 -3.23
C TRP A 253 8.93 -2.03 -4.03
N ASP A 254 9.09 -3.26 -3.52
CA ASP A 254 9.80 -4.34 -4.23
C ASP A 254 9.02 -4.81 -5.44
N ASN A 255 7.71 -4.89 -5.29
CA ASN A 255 6.79 -5.36 -6.32
C ASN A 255 5.68 -4.33 -6.54
N VAL A 256 5.41 -4.01 -7.78
CA VAL A 256 4.29 -3.14 -8.19
C VAL A 256 3.59 -3.82 -9.35
N TRP A 257 2.33 -4.21 -9.18
CA TRP A 257 1.58 -5.01 -10.12
C TRP A 257 0.30 -4.33 -10.55
N ARG A 258 0.05 -4.33 -11.85
CA ARG A 258 -1.17 -3.78 -12.41
C ARG A 258 -2.19 -4.89 -12.70
N MET A 259 -3.41 -4.70 -12.24
CA MET A 259 -4.55 -5.53 -12.59
C MET A 259 -5.51 -4.79 -13.52
N SER A 260 -5.92 -5.46 -14.60
CA SER A 260 -6.85 -4.91 -15.59
C SER A 260 -7.90 -5.96 -16.00
N LEU A 261 -9.00 -5.47 -16.57
CA LEU A 261 -9.93 -6.29 -17.36
C LEU A 261 -9.60 -6.12 -18.83
N GLU A 262 -9.34 -7.22 -19.50
CA GLU A 262 -9.16 -7.26 -20.94
C GLU A 262 -10.37 -7.95 -21.58
N VAL A 263 -10.81 -7.44 -22.70
CA VAL A 263 -11.90 -8.05 -23.48
C VAL A 263 -11.27 -8.91 -24.56
N ASP A 264 -11.50 -10.20 -24.51
CA ASP A 264 -11.11 -11.12 -25.56
C ASP A 264 -12.32 -11.54 -26.38
N THR A 265 -12.09 -11.89 -27.61
CA THR A 265 -13.14 -12.42 -28.49
C THR A 265 -12.86 -13.90 -28.72
N VAL A 266 -13.66 -14.73 -28.12
CA VAL A 266 -13.55 -16.18 -28.23
C VAL A 266 -14.53 -16.69 -29.27
N MET A 267 -14.01 -17.51 -30.16
CA MET A 267 -14.82 -18.24 -31.14
C MET A 267 -15.56 -19.38 -30.41
N VAL A 268 -16.87 -19.38 -30.50
CA VAL A 268 -17.72 -20.43 -29.93
C VAL A 268 -18.18 -21.33 -31.06
N GLU A 269 -17.73 -22.57 -31.02
CA GLU A 269 -18.18 -23.58 -31.98
C GLU A 269 -19.66 -23.89 -31.73
N PRO A 270 -20.47 -23.98 -32.76
CA PRO A 270 -21.89 -24.31 -32.61
C PRO A 270 -22.05 -25.75 -32.12
N ALA A 271 -22.98 -25.96 -31.16
CA ALA A 271 -23.29 -27.26 -30.64
C ALA A 271 -23.87 -28.23 -31.73
N GLU A 272 -24.38 -27.64 -32.83
CA GLU A 272 -24.95 -28.38 -33.95
C GLU A 272 -24.11 -28.18 -35.20
N LYS A 273 -23.76 -29.28 -35.86
CA LYS A 273 -23.02 -29.29 -37.13
C LYS A 273 -23.78 -28.52 -38.22
N GLY A 274 -23.16 -27.50 -38.81
CA GLY A 274 -23.75 -26.72 -39.89
C GLY A 274 -24.33 -25.37 -39.49
N LYS A 275 -24.33 -25.01 -38.18
CA LYS A 275 -24.64 -23.65 -37.77
C LYS A 275 -23.41 -22.74 -37.86
N PRO A 276 -23.59 -21.41 -38.14
CA PRO A 276 -22.48 -20.49 -38.21
C PRO A 276 -21.76 -20.37 -36.88
N VAL A 277 -20.46 -20.23 -36.97
CA VAL A 277 -19.60 -19.91 -35.82
C VAL A 277 -20.00 -18.57 -35.23
N SER A 278 -20.13 -18.48 -33.90
CA SER A 278 -20.40 -17.25 -33.20
C SER A 278 -19.17 -16.74 -32.46
N PHE A 279 -19.11 -15.43 -32.24
CA PHE A 279 -18.04 -14.81 -31.48
C PHE A 279 -18.61 -14.24 -30.18
N GLN A 280 -18.03 -14.62 -29.06
CA GLN A 280 -18.44 -14.13 -27.74
C GLN A 280 -17.34 -13.26 -27.16
N ARG A 281 -17.70 -12.10 -26.62
CA ARG A 281 -16.77 -11.28 -25.84
C ARG A 281 -16.67 -11.84 -24.43
N VAL A 282 -15.46 -12.15 -23.99
CA VAL A 282 -15.16 -12.66 -22.66
C VAL A 282 -14.25 -11.67 -21.96
N ASN A 283 -14.64 -11.26 -20.73
CA ASN A 283 -13.79 -10.43 -19.89
C ASN A 283 -12.77 -11.32 -19.17
N LYS A 284 -11.49 -11.05 -19.37
CA LYS A 284 -10.39 -11.71 -18.67
C LYS A 284 -9.76 -10.76 -17.65
N ARG A 285 -9.53 -11.24 -16.43
CA ARG A 285 -8.73 -10.52 -15.44
C ARG A 285 -7.27 -10.81 -15.69
N VAL A 286 -6.49 -9.75 -15.88
CA VAL A 286 -5.07 -9.86 -16.22
C VAL A 286 -4.25 -9.12 -15.18
N LEU A 287 -3.26 -9.81 -14.61
CA LEU A 287 -2.24 -9.24 -13.76
C LEU A 287 -0.95 -9.06 -14.55
N ARG A 288 -0.38 -7.87 -14.51
CA ARG A 288 0.90 -7.55 -15.14
C ARG A 288 1.92 -7.19 -14.08
N THR A 289 3.05 -7.85 -14.13
CA THR A 289 4.17 -7.65 -13.21
C THR A 289 5.36 -6.96 -13.89
N GLU A 290 5.22 -6.62 -15.15
CA GLU A 290 6.18 -5.83 -15.93
C GLU A 290 5.50 -4.63 -16.58
N LYS A 291 6.32 -3.63 -16.92
CA LYS A 291 5.85 -2.40 -17.56
C LYS A 291 5.17 -2.68 -18.91
N GLU A 292 4.03 -2.05 -19.10
CA GLU A 292 3.28 -2.10 -20.36
C GLU A 292 2.75 -0.71 -20.73
N GLY A 293 3.22 -0.17 -21.84
CA GLY A 293 2.86 1.17 -22.30
C GLY A 293 3.20 2.23 -21.25
N ILE A 294 2.21 3.03 -20.88
CA ILE A 294 2.34 4.07 -19.84
C ILE A 294 2.27 3.50 -18.42
N TRP A 295 1.79 2.26 -18.24
CA TRP A 295 1.59 1.66 -16.95
C TRP A 295 2.86 1.01 -16.43
N ASP A 296 3.34 1.49 -15.29
CA ASP A 296 4.56 0.99 -14.67
C ASP A 296 4.23 -0.18 -13.74
N SER A 297 4.99 -1.25 -13.91
CA SER A 297 4.90 -2.45 -13.08
C SER A 297 6.30 -3.02 -12.92
N LYS A 298 6.58 -3.62 -11.78
CA LYS A 298 7.85 -4.28 -11.51
C LYS A 298 7.68 -5.47 -10.58
N ILE A 299 8.58 -6.41 -10.71
CA ILE A 299 8.70 -7.56 -9.82
C ILE A 299 10.16 -7.75 -9.42
N ARG A 300 10.39 -8.03 -8.16
CA ARG A 300 11.73 -8.38 -7.69
C ARG A 300 12.11 -9.77 -8.21
N ARG A 301 13.28 -9.86 -8.84
CA ARG A 301 13.79 -11.09 -9.46
C ARG A 301 15.13 -11.47 -8.83
N PRO A 302 15.42 -12.78 -8.73
CA PRO A 302 16.78 -13.23 -8.51
C PRO A 302 17.67 -12.82 -9.70
N ALA A 303 18.98 -12.64 -9.47
CA ALA A 303 19.91 -12.27 -10.52
C ALA A 303 19.86 -13.28 -11.67
N GLY A 304 19.69 -12.80 -12.89
CA GLY A 304 19.57 -13.64 -14.10
C GLY A 304 18.23 -14.37 -14.24
N GLY A 305 17.28 -14.20 -13.32
CA GLY A 305 15.97 -14.83 -13.39
C GLY A 305 15.08 -14.25 -14.48
N VAL A 306 14.35 -15.13 -15.17
CA VAL A 306 13.33 -14.75 -16.15
C VAL A 306 11.99 -14.59 -15.43
N ASN A 307 11.25 -13.52 -15.74
CA ASN A 307 9.91 -13.33 -15.22
C ASN A 307 8.90 -14.16 -16.02
N THR A 308 8.58 -15.34 -15.53
CA THR A 308 7.56 -16.24 -16.14
C THR A 308 6.12 -15.77 -15.88
N LEU A 309 5.93 -14.75 -15.05
CA LEU A 309 4.63 -14.19 -14.66
C LEU A 309 4.45 -12.75 -15.16
N ALA A 310 5.18 -12.32 -16.20
CA ALA A 310 5.10 -10.97 -16.75
C ALA A 310 3.65 -10.55 -17.07
N LYS A 311 2.88 -11.49 -17.62
CA LYS A 311 1.44 -11.40 -17.82
C LYS A 311 0.79 -12.68 -17.31
N TYR A 312 -0.12 -12.55 -16.35
CA TYR A 312 -0.90 -13.66 -15.81
C TYR A 312 -2.39 -13.42 -16.06
N GLU A 313 -3.05 -14.37 -16.71
CA GLU A 313 -4.49 -14.36 -16.96
C GLU A 313 -5.18 -15.26 -15.94
N ALA A 314 -6.00 -14.67 -15.05
CA ALA A 314 -6.71 -15.43 -14.05
C ALA A 314 -7.96 -16.08 -14.65
N SER A 315 -8.00 -17.38 -14.58
CA SER A 315 -9.14 -18.20 -15.02
C SER A 315 -10.27 -18.29 -13.97
N ASN A 316 -10.20 -17.70 -12.83
CA ASN A 316 -11.09 -17.60 -11.66
C ASN A 316 -10.41 -17.99 -10.33
N ASN A 317 -9.18 -18.48 -10.35
CA ASN A 317 -8.46 -18.91 -9.15
C ASN A 317 -7.14 -18.13 -9.00
N TRP A 318 -7.14 -17.10 -8.17
CA TRP A 318 -5.94 -16.33 -7.87
C TRP A 318 -4.92 -17.07 -7.01
N ARG A 319 -5.32 -18.15 -6.34
CA ARG A 319 -4.40 -19.03 -5.59
C ARG A 319 -3.36 -19.66 -6.49
N ASP A 320 -3.73 -20.07 -7.70
CA ASP A 320 -2.82 -20.60 -8.72
C ASP A 320 -1.70 -19.56 -9.10
N PHE A 321 -2.03 -18.27 -9.13
CA PHE A 321 -1.02 -17.24 -9.30
C PHE A 321 0.01 -17.25 -8.17
N TRP A 322 -0.45 -17.28 -6.92
CA TRP A 322 0.45 -17.25 -5.77
C TRP A 322 1.32 -18.51 -5.68
N GLU A 323 0.77 -19.69 -5.97
CA GLU A 323 1.51 -20.95 -6.04
C GLU A 323 2.59 -20.90 -7.12
N LYS A 324 2.28 -20.40 -8.30
CA LYS A 324 3.26 -20.17 -9.38
C LYS A 324 4.31 -19.13 -9.02
N PHE A 325 3.90 -18.07 -8.33
CA PHE A 325 4.81 -17.05 -7.83
C PHE A 325 5.82 -17.65 -6.84
N ASP A 326 5.36 -18.45 -5.90
CA ASP A 326 6.22 -19.15 -4.94
C ASP A 326 7.16 -20.15 -5.62
N ALA A 327 6.65 -20.92 -6.57
CA ALA A 327 7.42 -21.91 -7.32
C ALA A 327 8.48 -21.27 -8.24
N SER A 328 8.21 -20.09 -8.78
CA SER A 328 9.12 -19.38 -9.70
C SER A 328 10.36 -18.80 -9.01
N GLY A 329 10.38 -18.73 -7.67
CA GLY A 329 11.43 -18.05 -6.92
C GLY A 329 11.42 -16.54 -7.02
N LEU A 330 10.43 -15.95 -7.71
CA LEU A 330 10.22 -14.51 -7.75
C LEU A 330 9.94 -13.97 -6.35
N GLY A 331 10.37 -12.73 -6.08
CA GLY A 331 10.22 -12.11 -4.76
C GLY A 331 11.15 -12.66 -3.67
N LYS A 332 12.11 -13.54 -3.98
CA LYS A 332 13.15 -13.97 -3.04
C LYS A 332 14.28 -12.94 -3.03
N GLU A 333 14.78 -12.63 -1.84
CA GLU A 333 16.04 -11.89 -1.69
C GLU A 333 17.22 -12.75 -2.12
N GLN A 334 18.21 -12.11 -2.73
CA GLN A 334 19.53 -12.70 -2.96
C GLN A 334 20.40 -12.48 -1.74
#